data_9abeb60d0feaa0c7ae7c6c8faca28940
#
_entry.id   9abeb60d0feaa0c7ae7c6c8faca28940
#
_cell.length_a   1.000
_cell.length_b   1.000
_cell.length_c   1.000
_cell.angle_alpha   90.00
_cell.angle_beta   90.00
_cell.angle_gamma   90.00
#
_symmetry.space_group_name_H-M   'P 1'
#
loop_
_entity.id
_entity.type
_entity.pdbx_description
1 polymer ?
#
loop_
_entity_poly.entity_id
_entity_poly.type
_entity_poly.pdbx_seq_one_letter_code
_entity_poly.pdbx_strand_id
1 'polypeptide(L)'
;MAALGVLICAAITGGAVADEIAVADERAREIVDRVDQIMRGKSSIAQMTMEIQSKRWKRSLEAKAWSKGTDRALILIIKPVKETGTATLKSESNIWNYLPKVERIIKIPTSMMMGAWMGSHFTNDDLVKESRMIRDYAIATSFEGDRDGTPVWEFTLTPREDAAVVWGKIVLEVRQSDYMPTWQRYYDEEGQIVRTLTFSGYRQMDDRMVPTRMEVRPADAPEEYTRVTYGSLEFDVDLDDEFFSLRNLRGLRAD
;
A
#
# COMPACT_ATOMS: atom_id res chain seq x y z
N MET A 1 39.10 -61.85 -7.88
CA MET A 1 39.60 -60.71 -7.08
C MET A 1 38.57 -59.59 -7.19
N ALA A 2 37.81 -59.40 -6.12
CA ALA A 2 36.71 -58.45 -6.05
C ALA A 2 37.24 -57.18 -5.45
N ALA A 3 37.03 -56.02 -6.14
CA ALA A 3 37.31 -54.72 -5.63
C ALA A 3 35.98 -54.12 -5.09
N LEU A 4 35.97 -53.92 -3.79
CA LEU A 4 34.85 -53.34 -3.04
C LEU A 4 34.93 -51.83 -3.15
N GLY A 5 34.00 -51.19 -3.94
CA GLY A 5 33.85 -49.74 -4.01
C GLY A 5 33.02 -49.25 -2.83
N VAL A 6 33.62 -48.43 -1.98
CA VAL A 6 32.94 -47.74 -0.88
C VAL A 6 32.22 -46.55 -1.45
N LEU A 7 30.86 -46.58 -1.43
CA LEU A 7 30.01 -45.45 -1.73
C LEU A 7 29.94 -44.54 -0.48
N ILE A 8 30.63 -43.41 -0.53
CA ILE A 8 30.46 -42.37 0.49
C ILE A 8 29.18 -41.60 0.16
N CYS A 9 28.11 -41.90 0.88
CA CYS A 9 26.89 -41.12 0.87
C CYS A 9 27.12 -39.83 1.66
N ALA A 10 27.36 -38.71 0.98
CA ALA A 10 27.37 -37.39 1.61
C ALA A 10 25.92 -37.04 1.98
N ALA A 11 25.59 -37.16 3.25
CA ALA A 11 24.36 -36.62 3.79
C ALA A 11 24.43 -35.07 3.74
N ILE A 12 23.82 -34.48 2.73
CA ILE A 12 23.64 -33.02 2.67
C ILE A 12 22.69 -32.66 3.79
N THR A 13 23.18 -31.90 4.76
CA THR A 13 22.45 -31.40 5.92
C THR A 13 21.36 -30.44 5.47
N GLY A 14 20.13 -30.92 5.29
CA GLY A 14 18.95 -30.12 4.95
C GLY A 14 18.55 -29.07 6.01
N GLY A 15 19.17 -29.11 7.19
CA GLY A 15 18.91 -28.16 8.26
C GLY A 15 19.49 -26.76 8.02
N ALA A 16 20.72 -26.66 7.53
CA ALA A 16 21.38 -25.36 7.35
C ALA A 16 20.71 -24.46 6.28
N VAL A 17 20.21 -25.06 5.19
CA VAL A 17 19.52 -24.33 4.11
C VAL A 17 18.14 -23.85 4.55
N ALA A 18 17.42 -24.65 5.33
CA ALA A 18 16.12 -24.26 5.86
C ALA A 18 16.23 -23.12 6.89
N ASP A 19 17.25 -23.18 7.75
CA ASP A 19 17.52 -22.11 8.73
C ASP A 19 17.98 -20.82 8.04
N GLU A 20 18.76 -20.88 6.98
CA GLU A 20 19.22 -19.70 6.22
C GLU A 20 18.05 -19.05 5.46
N ILE A 21 17.15 -19.82 4.87
CA ILE A 21 15.92 -19.33 4.23
C ILE A 21 14.99 -18.68 5.27
N ALA A 22 14.82 -19.30 6.43
CA ALA A 22 13.97 -18.74 7.51
C ALA A 22 14.52 -17.42 8.04
N VAL A 23 15.83 -17.28 8.19
CA VAL A 23 16.49 -16.03 8.60
C VAL A 23 16.38 -14.95 7.51
N ALA A 24 16.50 -15.32 6.24
CA ALA A 24 16.34 -14.40 5.12
C ALA A 24 14.89 -13.85 5.03
N ASP A 25 13.90 -14.69 5.28
CA ASP A 25 12.49 -14.31 5.31
C ASP A 25 12.17 -13.35 6.47
N GLU A 26 12.76 -13.55 7.65
CA GLU A 26 12.57 -12.64 8.79
C GLU A 26 13.19 -11.26 8.51
N ARG A 27 14.41 -11.21 7.96
CA ARG A 27 15.04 -9.95 7.54
C ARG A 27 14.20 -9.20 6.50
N ALA A 28 13.68 -9.90 5.49
CA ALA A 28 12.82 -9.33 4.48
C ALA A 28 11.55 -8.72 5.11
N ARG A 29 10.95 -9.44 6.04
CA ARG A 29 9.78 -9.00 6.78
C ARG A 29 10.05 -7.75 7.61
N GLU A 30 11.17 -7.72 8.35
CA GLU A 30 11.59 -6.55 9.15
C GLU A 30 11.80 -5.31 8.29
N ILE A 31 12.43 -5.45 7.11
CA ILE A 31 12.66 -4.34 6.19
C ILE A 31 11.34 -3.80 5.65
N VAL A 32 10.42 -4.66 5.19
CA VAL A 32 9.12 -4.24 4.66
C VAL A 32 8.24 -3.62 5.76
N ASP A 33 8.30 -4.16 7.00
CA ASP A 33 7.61 -3.57 8.15
C ASP A 33 8.15 -2.16 8.46
N ARG A 34 9.47 -1.99 8.41
CA ARG A 34 10.09 -0.67 8.59
C ARG A 34 9.69 0.33 7.52
N VAL A 35 9.59 -0.09 6.24
CA VAL A 35 9.07 0.75 5.16
C VAL A 35 7.64 1.21 5.47
N ASP A 36 6.77 0.28 5.86
CA ASP A 36 5.38 0.60 6.23
C ASP A 36 5.31 1.58 7.41
N GLN A 37 6.10 1.36 8.47
CA GLN A 37 6.15 2.23 9.65
C GLN A 37 6.63 3.65 9.32
N ILE A 38 7.66 3.81 8.47
CA ILE A 38 8.14 5.14 8.03
C ILE A 38 7.04 5.88 7.27
N MET A 39 6.37 5.18 6.37
CA MET A 39 5.34 5.76 5.51
C MET A 39 4.05 6.13 6.26
N ARG A 40 3.75 5.41 7.32
CA ARG A 40 2.48 5.52 8.05
C ARG A 40 2.57 6.34 9.34
N GLY A 41 3.62 6.12 10.16
CA GLY A 41 3.65 6.55 11.57
C GLY A 41 2.60 5.83 12.43
N LYS A 42 2.42 6.28 13.67
CA LYS A 42 1.33 5.83 14.55
C LYS A 42 0.00 6.45 14.15
N SER A 43 0.05 7.67 13.64
CA SER A 43 -1.06 8.43 13.10
C SER A 43 -0.53 9.47 12.11
N SER A 44 -1.39 10.00 11.25
CA SER A 44 -0.99 11.08 10.35
C SER A 44 -2.15 12.00 9.97
N ILE A 45 -1.81 13.23 9.60
CA ILE A 45 -2.71 14.19 8.93
C ILE A 45 -2.03 14.60 7.63
N ALA A 46 -2.76 14.50 6.53
CA ALA A 46 -2.26 14.84 5.21
C ALA A 46 -3.20 15.78 4.46
N GLN A 47 -2.62 16.70 3.69
CA GLN A 47 -3.32 17.38 2.60
C GLN A 47 -2.74 16.87 1.28
N MET A 48 -3.62 16.45 0.38
CA MET A 48 -3.19 15.83 -0.87
C MET A 48 -4.05 16.27 -2.05
N THR A 49 -3.44 16.22 -3.21
CA THR A 49 -4.12 16.33 -4.51
C THR A 49 -4.10 14.97 -5.17
N MET A 50 -5.25 14.53 -5.68
CA MET A 50 -5.38 13.32 -6.48
C MET A 50 -5.77 13.69 -7.91
N GLU A 51 -4.89 13.43 -8.86
CA GLU A 51 -5.14 13.59 -10.29
C GLU A 51 -5.47 12.23 -10.90
N ILE A 52 -6.60 12.15 -11.60
CA ILE A 52 -7.03 10.94 -12.30
C ILE A 52 -7.05 11.25 -13.78
N GLN A 53 -6.26 10.52 -14.56
CA GLN A 53 -6.22 10.56 -16.01
C GLN A 53 -6.80 9.26 -16.55
N SER A 54 -7.95 9.34 -17.17
CA SER A 54 -8.55 8.27 -17.96
C SER A 54 -8.42 8.60 -19.45
N LYS A 55 -8.64 7.63 -20.31
CA LYS A 55 -8.63 7.79 -21.76
C LYS A 55 -9.58 8.88 -22.24
N ARG A 56 -10.70 9.11 -21.53
CA ARG A 56 -11.79 9.99 -21.96
C ARG A 56 -11.91 11.28 -21.15
N TRP A 57 -11.33 11.35 -19.95
CA TRP A 57 -11.50 12.48 -19.06
C TRP A 57 -10.32 12.61 -18.08
N LYS A 58 -10.15 13.81 -17.58
CA LYS A 58 -9.21 14.12 -16.51
C LYS A 58 -9.96 14.77 -15.35
N ARG A 59 -9.58 14.44 -14.13
CA ARG A 59 -10.17 14.95 -12.92
C ARG A 59 -9.11 15.20 -11.87
N SER A 60 -9.29 16.27 -11.07
CA SER A 60 -8.44 16.55 -9.92
C SER A 60 -9.31 16.74 -8.69
N LEU A 61 -8.88 16.17 -7.57
CA LEU A 61 -9.49 16.28 -6.26
C LEU A 61 -8.45 16.81 -5.27
N GLU A 62 -8.84 17.73 -4.40
CA GLU A 62 -8.08 18.05 -3.19
C GLU A 62 -8.75 17.38 -2.00
N ALA A 63 -7.98 16.75 -1.14
CA ALA A 63 -8.48 16.03 0.02
C ALA A 63 -7.62 16.28 1.25
N LYS A 64 -8.25 16.18 2.42
CA LYS A 64 -7.60 16.06 3.70
C LYS A 64 -7.82 14.64 4.22
N ALA A 65 -6.77 14.02 4.71
CA ALA A 65 -6.80 12.66 5.21
C ALA A 65 -6.24 12.59 6.62
N TRP A 66 -6.82 11.73 7.43
CA TRP A 66 -6.37 11.38 8.77
C TRP A 66 -6.25 9.88 8.86
N SER A 67 -5.20 9.38 9.49
CA SER A 67 -5.04 7.96 9.76
C SER A 67 -4.56 7.71 11.18
N LYS A 68 -4.91 6.55 11.74
CA LYS A 68 -4.42 6.07 13.03
C LYS A 68 -4.25 4.56 12.99
N GLY A 69 -3.02 4.11 13.23
CA GLY A 69 -2.65 2.70 13.10
C GLY A 69 -2.90 2.17 11.70
N THR A 70 -3.21 0.89 11.63
CA THR A 70 -3.52 0.17 10.38
C THR A 70 -5.02 0.12 10.07
N ASP A 71 -5.87 0.48 11.03
CA ASP A 71 -7.29 0.13 11.01
C ASP A 71 -8.22 1.33 10.83
N ARG A 72 -7.71 2.55 10.97
CA ARG A 72 -8.53 3.76 10.92
C ARG A 72 -8.00 4.77 9.93
N ALA A 73 -8.87 5.21 9.04
CA ALA A 73 -8.59 6.33 8.14
C ALA A 73 -9.89 7.10 7.82
N LEU A 74 -9.75 8.39 7.64
CA LEU A 74 -10.82 9.25 7.20
C LEU A 74 -10.29 10.19 6.13
N ILE A 75 -10.97 10.24 4.99
CA ILE A 75 -10.60 11.09 3.86
C ILE A 75 -11.77 12.00 3.54
N LEU A 76 -11.54 13.31 3.53
CA LEU A 76 -12.52 14.33 3.23
C LEU A 76 -12.14 15.07 1.95
N ILE A 77 -13.04 15.10 0.97
CA ILE A 77 -12.85 15.86 -0.26
C ILE A 77 -13.13 17.34 0.00
N ILE A 78 -12.15 18.18 -0.34
CA ILE A 78 -12.21 19.65 -0.18
C ILE A 78 -12.57 20.31 -1.51
N LYS A 79 -12.01 19.81 -2.62
CA LYS A 79 -12.29 20.32 -3.97
C LYS A 79 -12.44 19.16 -4.97
N PRO A 80 -13.18 19.39 -6.07
CA PRO A 80 -13.91 20.59 -6.47
C PRO A 80 -15.21 20.77 -5.68
N VAL A 81 -15.78 21.97 -5.73
CA VAL A 81 -17.02 22.35 -4.99
C VAL A 81 -18.16 21.34 -5.15
N LYS A 82 -18.31 20.75 -6.34
CA LYS A 82 -19.37 19.74 -6.60
C LYS A 82 -19.23 18.46 -5.76
N GLU A 83 -18.06 18.20 -5.18
CA GLU A 83 -17.72 16.98 -4.43
C GLU A 83 -17.30 17.28 -3.00
N THR A 84 -17.18 18.57 -2.66
CA THR A 84 -16.81 19.02 -1.32
C THR A 84 -17.72 18.40 -0.27
N GLY A 85 -17.13 17.93 0.82
CA GLY A 85 -17.82 17.25 1.91
C GLY A 85 -18.08 15.76 1.69
N THR A 86 -17.80 15.22 0.48
CA THR A 86 -17.78 13.76 0.30
C THR A 86 -16.65 13.20 1.15
N ALA A 87 -16.95 12.18 1.95
CA ALA A 87 -15.94 11.60 2.84
C ALA A 87 -15.98 10.07 2.82
N THR A 88 -14.81 9.48 3.02
CA THR A 88 -14.63 8.03 3.16
C THR A 88 -14.06 7.74 4.53
N LEU A 89 -14.74 6.90 5.31
CA LEU A 89 -14.27 6.39 6.58
C LEU A 89 -13.89 4.91 6.42
N LYS A 90 -12.66 4.57 6.79
CA LYS A 90 -12.22 3.21 7.07
C LYS A 90 -12.23 3.00 8.58
N SER A 91 -12.83 1.92 9.04
CA SER A 91 -12.68 1.42 10.38
C SER A 91 -12.58 -0.10 10.33
N GLU A 92 -11.42 -0.62 10.74
CA GLU A 92 -11.03 -2.02 10.59
C GLU A 92 -11.08 -2.48 9.12
N SER A 93 -11.89 -3.49 8.81
CA SER A 93 -12.11 -4.01 7.46
C SER A 93 -13.30 -3.38 6.73
N ASN A 94 -13.93 -2.37 7.31
CA ASN A 94 -15.13 -1.76 6.76
C ASN A 94 -14.85 -0.38 6.18
N ILE A 95 -15.56 -0.04 5.10
CA ILE A 95 -15.54 1.28 4.48
C ILE A 95 -16.96 1.84 4.42
N TRP A 96 -17.07 3.13 4.71
CA TRP A 96 -18.30 3.90 4.54
C TRP A 96 -17.99 5.16 3.74
N ASN A 97 -18.87 5.48 2.80
CA ASN A 97 -18.86 6.74 2.10
C ASN A 97 -20.00 7.63 2.58
N TYR A 98 -19.70 8.88 2.90
CA TYR A 98 -20.69 9.93 3.14
C TYR A 98 -20.88 10.75 1.89
N LEU A 99 -22.14 10.91 1.50
CA LEU A 99 -22.57 11.69 0.33
C LEU A 99 -23.36 12.90 0.82
N PRO A 100 -22.75 14.10 0.90
CA PRO A 100 -23.35 15.28 1.52
C PRO A 100 -24.61 15.75 0.81
N LYS A 101 -24.70 15.60 -0.52
CA LYS A 101 -25.86 16.02 -1.32
C LYS A 101 -27.17 15.31 -0.96
N VAL A 102 -27.08 14.11 -0.45
CA VAL A 102 -28.22 13.27 -0.06
C VAL A 102 -28.19 12.93 1.43
N GLU A 103 -27.20 13.47 2.17
CA GLU A 103 -26.98 13.27 3.61
C GLU A 103 -26.95 11.80 4.03
N ARG A 104 -26.40 10.93 3.16
CA ARG A 104 -26.37 9.48 3.40
C ARG A 104 -24.96 8.97 3.66
N ILE A 105 -24.89 8.08 4.64
CA ILE A 105 -23.73 7.20 4.84
C ILE A 105 -24.07 5.84 4.22
N ILE A 106 -23.19 5.36 3.35
CA ILE A 106 -23.34 4.09 2.64
C ILE A 106 -22.15 3.22 3.02
N LYS A 107 -22.41 2.04 3.60
CA LYS A 107 -21.39 1.01 3.80
C LYS A 107 -21.08 0.37 2.47
N ILE A 108 -19.81 0.25 2.11
CA ILE A 108 -19.38 -0.47 0.92
C ILE A 108 -19.49 -1.98 1.19
N PRO A 109 -20.33 -2.72 0.47
CA PRO A 109 -20.44 -4.16 0.64
C PRO A 109 -19.18 -4.88 0.11
N THR A 110 -18.91 -6.08 0.62
CA THR A 110 -17.73 -6.88 0.24
C THR A 110 -17.64 -7.11 -1.27
N SER A 111 -18.77 -7.31 -1.94
CA SER A 111 -18.84 -7.48 -3.40
C SER A 111 -18.41 -6.25 -4.21
N MET A 112 -18.34 -5.07 -3.58
CA MET A 112 -17.90 -3.82 -4.21
C MET A 112 -16.49 -3.37 -3.77
N MET A 113 -15.78 -4.19 -3.00
CA MET A 113 -14.43 -3.83 -2.53
C MET A 113 -13.44 -3.66 -3.69
N MET A 114 -13.59 -4.43 -4.77
CA MET A 114 -12.79 -4.29 -5.99
C MET A 114 -13.21 -3.12 -6.89
N GLY A 115 -14.30 -2.44 -6.56
CA GLY A 115 -14.74 -1.24 -7.27
C GLY A 115 -13.77 -0.07 -7.09
N ALA A 116 -13.66 0.76 -8.13
CA ALA A 116 -12.80 1.95 -8.13
C ALA A 116 -13.21 2.94 -7.03
N TRP A 117 -12.29 3.26 -6.13
CA TRP A 117 -12.51 4.29 -5.13
C TRP A 117 -12.49 5.68 -5.79
N MET A 118 -13.57 6.43 -5.61
CA MET A 118 -13.73 7.78 -6.17
C MET A 118 -13.50 7.87 -7.70
N GLY A 119 -13.64 6.76 -8.43
CA GLY A 119 -13.37 6.67 -9.87
C GLY A 119 -11.89 6.69 -10.22
N SER A 120 -11.01 6.44 -9.27
CA SER A 120 -9.55 6.34 -9.44
C SER A 120 -9.13 4.92 -9.83
N HIS A 121 -7.82 4.72 -10.06
CA HIS A 121 -7.23 3.39 -10.25
C HIS A 121 -6.87 2.69 -8.93
N PHE A 122 -7.22 3.31 -7.79
CA PHE A 122 -7.27 2.64 -6.50
C PHE A 122 -8.64 2.00 -6.30
N THR A 123 -8.67 0.83 -5.69
CA THR A 123 -9.90 0.14 -5.30
C THR A 123 -10.29 0.48 -3.86
N ASN A 124 -11.53 0.20 -3.48
CA ASN A 124 -11.90 0.28 -2.06
C ASN A 124 -11.09 -0.73 -1.22
N ASP A 125 -10.72 -1.88 -1.78
CA ASP A 125 -9.90 -2.89 -1.14
C ASP A 125 -8.50 -2.38 -0.78
N ASP A 126 -7.89 -1.55 -1.65
CA ASP A 126 -6.59 -0.94 -1.38
C ASP A 126 -6.60 -0.10 -0.10
N LEU A 127 -7.67 0.65 0.15
CA LEU A 127 -7.79 1.46 1.37
C LEU A 127 -7.79 0.61 2.65
N VAL A 128 -8.21 -0.65 2.57
CA VAL A 128 -8.27 -1.56 3.72
C VAL A 128 -7.01 -2.40 3.84
N LYS A 129 -6.47 -2.91 2.74
CA LYS A 129 -5.46 -3.98 2.74
C LYS A 129 -4.03 -3.49 2.55
N GLU A 130 -3.80 -2.28 2.04
CA GLU A 130 -2.46 -1.73 1.87
C GLU A 130 -1.63 -1.81 3.17
N SER A 131 -2.28 -1.59 4.30
CA SER A 131 -1.66 -1.64 5.63
C SER A 131 -1.50 -3.05 6.22
N ARG A 132 -1.78 -4.11 5.45
CA ARG A 132 -1.83 -5.49 5.95
C ARG A 132 -0.84 -6.42 5.25
N MET A 133 0.06 -5.87 4.42
CA MET A 133 1.02 -6.68 3.65
C MET A 133 1.82 -7.65 4.54
N ILE A 134 2.32 -7.18 5.67
CA ILE A 134 3.09 -8.00 6.62
C ILE A 134 2.28 -9.17 7.18
N ARG A 135 0.97 -9.00 7.34
CA ARG A 135 0.08 -10.01 7.91
C ARG A 135 -0.39 -11.00 6.86
N ASP A 136 -0.79 -10.49 5.70
CA ASP A 136 -1.53 -11.27 4.70
C ASP A 136 -0.58 -11.95 3.69
N TYR A 137 0.73 -11.59 3.66
CA TYR A 137 1.70 -12.15 2.73
C TYR A 137 2.91 -12.77 3.44
N ALA A 138 3.46 -13.82 2.85
CA ALA A 138 4.82 -14.28 3.09
C ALA A 138 5.75 -13.40 2.24
N ILE A 139 6.88 -12.96 2.82
CA ILE A 139 7.79 -11.99 2.20
C ILE A 139 9.15 -12.65 2.05
N ALA A 140 9.70 -12.65 0.83
CA ALA A 140 11.02 -13.16 0.54
C ALA A 140 11.83 -12.13 -0.27
N THR A 141 13.13 -12.04 -0.04
CA THR A 141 14.04 -11.23 -0.85
C THR A 141 14.22 -11.90 -2.22
N SER A 142 13.83 -11.21 -3.30
CA SER A 142 14.01 -11.69 -4.67
C SER A 142 15.24 -11.09 -5.36
N PHE A 143 15.74 -9.94 -4.89
CA PHE A 143 16.98 -9.32 -5.36
C PHE A 143 17.57 -8.42 -4.27
N GLU A 144 18.90 -8.44 -4.18
CA GLU A 144 19.68 -7.48 -3.39
C GLU A 144 20.92 -7.09 -4.19
N GLY A 145 21.08 -5.79 -4.49
CA GLY A 145 22.20 -5.33 -5.30
C GLY A 145 21.99 -3.91 -5.84
N ASP A 146 22.82 -3.53 -6.81
CA ASP A 146 22.75 -2.22 -7.45
C ASP A 146 21.82 -2.27 -8.68
N ARG A 147 20.96 -1.27 -8.81
CA ARG A 147 20.21 -0.96 -10.04
C ARG A 147 20.43 0.52 -10.40
N ASP A 148 21.05 0.72 -11.52
CA ASP A 148 21.33 2.06 -12.08
C ASP A 148 22.08 2.99 -11.09
N GLY A 149 23.05 2.44 -10.35
CA GLY A 149 23.85 3.17 -9.36
C GLY A 149 23.17 3.35 -8.00
N THR A 150 22.05 2.67 -7.76
CA THR A 150 21.31 2.70 -6.49
C THR A 150 21.24 1.32 -5.88
N PRO A 151 21.82 1.10 -4.67
CA PRO A 151 21.63 -0.14 -3.92
C PRO A 151 20.17 -0.31 -3.52
N VAL A 152 19.56 -1.44 -3.91
CA VAL A 152 18.16 -1.74 -3.63
C VAL A 152 17.98 -3.15 -3.10
N TRP A 153 16.87 -3.35 -2.40
CA TRP A 153 16.25 -4.65 -2.18
C TRP A 153 15.01 -4.76 -3.05
N GLU A 154 14.74 -5.97 -3.54
CA GLU A 154 13.45 -6.31 -4.13
C GLU A 154 12.86 -7.46 -3.33
N PHE A 155 11.60 -7.32 -2.96
CA PHE A 155 10.86 -8.32 -2.20
C PHE A 155 9.71 -8.85 -3.02
N THR A 156 9.54 -10.18 -2.98
CA THR A 156 8.35 -10.86 -3.48
C THR A 156 7.45 -11.20 -2.31
N LEU A 157 6.21 -10.75 -2.39
CA LEU A 157 5.15 -10.97 -1.42
C LEU A 157 4.16 -11.97 -2.01
N THR A 158 4.06 -13.16 -1.41
CA THR A 158 3.14 -14.23 -1.83
C THR A 158 2.02 -14.35 -0.81
N PRO A 159 0.73 -14.40 -1.23
CA PRO A 159 -0.38 -14.56 -0.32
C PRO A 159 -0.22 -15.77 0.60
N ARG A 160 -0.57 -15.63 1.88
CA ARG A 160 -0.70 -16.77 2.78
C ARG A 160 -1.98 -17.54 2.44
N GLU A 161 -2.04 -18.83 2.76
CA GLU A 161 -3.15 -19.73 2.39
C GLU A 161 -4.53 -19.24 2.86
N ASP A 162 -4.59 -18.58 4.02
CA ASP A 162 -5.81 -18.06 4.64
C ASP A 162 -6.05 -16.57 4.38
N ALA A 163 -5.19 -15.92 3.60
CA ALA A 163 -5.30 -14.50 3.32
C ALA A 163 -6.37 -14.22 2.27
N ALA A 164 -7.41 -13.47 2.68
CA ALA A 164 -8.45 -13.01 1.76
C ALA A 164 -7.96 -11.82 0.92
N VAL A 165 -7.00 -12.04 0.05
CA VAL A 165 -6.41 -11.03 -0.85
C VAL A 165 -6.75 -11.33 -2.31
N VAL A 166 -6.57 -10.34 -3.17
CA VAL A 166 -6.94 -10.41 -4.60
C VAL A 166 -5.72 -10.48 -5.52
N TRP A 167 -4.54 -10.18 -4.99
CA TRP A 167 -3.31 -10.19 -5.77
C TRP A 167 -2.62 -11.54 -5.61
N GLY A 168 -2.34 -12.22 -6.72
CA GLY A 168 -1.60 -13.48 -6.72
C GLY A 168 -0.14 -13.29 -6.29
N LYS A 169 0.42 -12.09 -6.49
CA LYS A 169 1.76 -11.71 -6.05
C LYS A 169 1.90 -10.20 -6.03
N ILE A 170 2.72 -9.68 -5.10
CA ILE A 170 3.20 -8.30 -5.12
C ILE A 170 4.73 -8.33 -5.16
N VAL A 171 5.35 -7.44 -5.95
CA VAL A 171 6.80 -7.23 -5.92
C VAL A 171 7.06 -5.78 -5.56
N LEU A 172 7.89 -5.56 -4.55
CA LEU A 172 8.23 -4.26 -4.00
C LEU A 172 9.73 -4.01 -4.11
N GLU A 173 10.14 -2.87 -4.65
CA GLU A 173 11.52 -2.41 -4.63
C GLU A 173 11.71 -1.28 -3.63
N VAL A 174 12.80 -1.37 -2.84
CA VAL A 174 13.14 -0.45 -1.75
C VAL A 174 14.59 -0.05 -1.84
N ARG A 175 14.90 1.23 -1.73
CA ARG A 175 16.28 1.74 -1.63
C ARG A 175 16.89 1.35 -0.29
N GLN A 176 18.14 0.86 -0.32
CA GLN A 176 18.84 0.44 0.91
C GLN A 176 19.26 1.62 1.80
N SER A 177 19.54 2.77 1.20
CA SER A 177 20.07 3.94 1.90
C SER A 177 19.11 4.56 2.91
N ASP A 178 17.80 4.50 2.64
CA ASP A 178 16.78 5.23 3.40
C ASP A 178 15.44 4.50 3.54
N TYR A 179 15.36 3.24 3.14
CA TYR A 179 14.16 2.42 3.19
C TYR A 179 12.98 3.00 2.38
N MET A 180 13.25 3.82 1.36
CA MET A 180 12.19 4.39 0.53
C MET A 180 11.78 3.43 -0.58
N PRO A 181 10.47 3.14 -0.73
CA PRO A 181 9.99 2.38 -1.86
C PRO A 181 10.16 3.16 -3.15
N THR A 182 10.51 2.51 -4.25
CA THR A 182 10.64 3.10 -5.58
C THR A 182 9.48 2.72 -6.48
N TRP A 183 9.10 1.45 -6.45
CA TRP A 183 7.91 0.96 -7.13
C TRP A 183 7.36 -0.30 -6.47
N GLN A 184 6.09 -0.59 -6.78
CA GLN A 184 5.37 -1.79 -6.37
C GLN A 184 4.53 -2.30 -7.53
N ARG A 185 4.68 -3.58 -7.90
CA ARG A 185 3.95 -4.23 -8.97
C ARG A 185 2.99 -5.26 -8.41
N TYR A 186 1.78 -5.23 -8.93
CA TYR A 186 0.70 -6.13 -8.53
C TYR A 186 0.41 -7.10 -9.68
N TYR A 187 0.34 -8.37 -9.35
CA TYR A 187 0.13 -9.47 -10.29
C TYR A 187 -1.18 -10.20 -9.97
N ASP A 188 -1.85 -10.69 -11.00
CA ASP A 188 -2.97 -11.62 -10.85
C ASP A 188 -2.50 -13.04 -10.48
N GLU A 189 -3.44 -13.98 -10.41
CA GLU A 189 -3.18 -15.39 -10.11
C GLU A 189 -2.44 -16.09 -11.25
N GLU A 190 -2.56 -15.61 -12.49
CA GLU A 190 -1.87 -16.09 -13.69
C GLU A 190 -0.45 -15.52 -13.82
N GLY A 191 -0.04 -14.63 -12.91
CA GLY A 191 1.30 -14.02 -12.90
C GLY A 191 1.48 -12.89 -13.90
N GLN A 192 0.40 -12.30 -14.43
CA GLN A 192 0.46 -11.13 -15.29
C GLN A 192 0.47 -9.85 -14.44
N ILE A 193 1.23 -8.83 -14.88
CA ILE A 193 1.21 -7.52 -14.22
C ILE A 193 -0.15 -6.86 -14.48
N VAL A 194 -0.87 -6.52 -13.41
CA VAL A 194 -2.14 -5.80 -13.48
C VAL A 194 -1.94 -4.31 -13.38
N ARG A 195 -1.05 -3.87 -12.48
CA ARG A 195 -0.73 -2.45 -12.29
C ARG A 195 0.64 -2.25 -11.64
N THR A 196 1.19 -1.06 -11.82
CA THR A 196 2.40 -0.60 -11.13
C THR A 196 2.10 0.68 -10.35
N LEU A 197 2.52 0.72 -9.10
CA LEU A 197 2.56 1.91 -8.26
C LEU A 197 4.02 2.40 -8.21
N THR A 198 4.27 3.65 -8.54
CA THR A 198 5.60 4.28 -8.46
C THR A 198 5.62 5.37 -7.41
N PHE A 199 6.77 5.52 -6.74
CA PHE A 199 7.01 6.50 -5.70
C PHE A 199 8.09 7.47 -6.14
N SER A 200 7.90 8.76 -5.88
CA SER A 200 8.86 9.80 -6.28
C SER A 200 8.70 11.08 -5.47
N GLY A 201 9.56 12.08 -5.74
CA GLY A 201 9.50 13.37 -5.08
C GLY A 201 9.83 13.26 -3.60
N TYR A 202 10.87 12.46 -3.27
CA TYR A 202 11.28 12.24 -1.87
C TYR A 202 11.70 13.55 -1.22
N ARG A 203 11.08 13.88 -0.11
CA ARG A 203 11.35 15.10 0.67
C ARG A 203 11.16 14.84 2.15
N GLN A 204 11.83 15.67 2.94
CA GLN A 204 11.51 15.81 4.36
C GLN A 204 10.10 16.35 4.51
N MET A 205 9.24 15.62 5.18
CA MET A 205 7.93 16.07 5.65
C MET A 205 7.84 15.74 7.13
N ASP A 206 7.56 16.77 7.94
CA ASP A 206 7.67 16.66 9.38
C ASP A 206 9.06 16.15 9.79
N ASP A 207 9.17 15.07 10.53
CA ASP A 207 10.42 14.53 11.07
C ASP A 207 11.09 13.45 10.18
N ARG A 208 10.50 13.08 9.01
CA ARG A 208 10.99 11.97 8.20
C ARG A 208 11.00 12.23 6.69
N MET A 209 11.90 11.49 6.01
CA MET A 209 11.93 11.46 4.55
C MET A 209 10.79 10.58 4.06
N VAL A 210 9.99 11.07 3.09
CA VAL A 210 8.92 10.31 2.46
C VAL A 210 8.78 10.65 0.97
N PRO A 211 8.27 9.74 0.12
CA PRO A 211 7.85 10.08 -1.22
C PRO A 211 6.59 10.94 -1.16
N THR A 212 6.63 12.11 -1.79
CA THR A 212 5.48 13.01 -1.83
C THR A 212 4.58 12.77 -3.02
N ARG A 213 4.96 11.88 -3.93
CA ARG A 213 4.18 11.52 -5.11
C ARG A 213 4.09 10.01 -5.23
N MET A 214 2.86 9.52 -5.35
CA MET A 214 2.52 8.14 -5.69
C MET A 214 1.70 8.14 -6.97
N GLU A 215 2.02 7.25 -7.92
CA GLU A 215 1.30 7.13 -9.18
C GLU A 215 1.03 5.67 -9.50
N VAL A 216 -0.24 5.32 -9.62
CA VAL A 216 -0.67 3.98 -10.05
C VAL A 216 -1.04 4.01 -11.53
N ARG A 217 -0.52 3.02 -12.31
CA ARG A 217 -0.81 2.79 -13.72
C ARG A 217 -1.31 1.37 -13.94
N PRO A 218 -2.48 1.19 -14.57
CA PRO A 218 -2.89 -0.10 -15.08
C PRO A 218 -1.94 -0.60 -16.19
N ALA A 219 -1.70 -1.90 -16.26
CA ALA A 219 -0.82 -2.47 -17.28
C ALA A 219 -1.49 -2.52 -18.66
N ASP A 220 -2.81 -2.68 -18.70
CA ASP A 220 -3.64 -2.73 -19.91
C ASP A 220 -3.99 -1.33 -20.47
N ALA A 221 -3.73 -0.26 -19.71
CA ALA A 221 -3.99 1.12 -20.10
C ALA A 221 -2.86 2.05 -19.62
N PRO A 222 -1.64 1.95 -20.18
CA PRO A 222 -0.46 2.65 -19.70
C PRO A 222 -0.54 4.18 -19.83
N GLU A 223 -1.45 4.71 -20.65
CA GLU A 223 -1.77 6.14 -20.76
C GLU A 223 -2.65 6.66 -19.61
N GLU A 224 -3.32 5.77 -18.89
CA GLU A 224 -4.15 6.10 -17.74
C GLU A 224 -3.33 6.07 -16.44
N TYR A 225 -3.69 6.92 -15.49
CA TYR A 225 -3.06 6.91 -14.17
C TYR A 225 -3.93 7.59 -13.11
N THR A 226 -3.65 7.26 -11.87
CA THR A 226 -4.02 8.09 -10.72
C THR A 226 -2.75 8.48 -9.99
N ARG A 227 -2.57 9.79 -9.79
CA ARG A 227 -1.43 10.36 -9.07
C ARG A 227 -1.92 11.06 -7.82
N VAL A 228 -1.36 10.67 -6.69
CA VAL A 228 -1.52 11.36 -5.41
C VAL A 228 -0.25 12.16 -5.14
N THR A 229 -0.43 13.44 -4.80
CA THR A 229 0.67 14.32 -4.40
C THR A 229 0.35 14.92 -3.04
N TYR A 230 1.21 14.67 -2.06
CA TYR A 230 1.09 15.25 -0.73
C TYR A 230 1.60 16.70 -0.73
N GLY A 231 0.76 17.63 -0.29
CA GLY A 231 1.09 19.03 -0.05
C GLY A 231 1.68 19.23 1.35
N SER A 232 1.05 18.61 2.35
CA SER A 232 1.56 18.51 3.72
C SER A 232 1.31 17.11 4.29
N LEU A 233 2.14 16.71 5.23
CA LEU A 233 2.04 15.44 5.94
C LEU A 233 2.66 15.64 7.33
N GLU A 234 1.87 15.39 8.37
CA GLU A 234 2.25 15.43 9.77
C GLU A 234 2.06 14.04 10.36
N PHE A 235 3.03 13.59 11.15
CA PHE A 235 3.02 12.24 11.72
C PHE A 235 2.85 12.27 13.24
N ASP A 236 2.46 11.12 13.78
CA ASP A 236 2.36 10.84 15.21
C ASP A 236 1.52 11.87 15.98
N VAL A 237 0.51 12.42 15.28
CA VAL A 237 -0.45 13.40 15.81
C VAL A 237 -1.41 12.70 16.77
N ASP A 238 -1.73 13.37 17.87
CA ASP A 238 -2.74 12.86 18.80
C ASP A 238 -4.15 12.96 18.19
N LEU A 239 -4.72 11.82 17.84
CA LEU A 239 -6.06 11.70 17.25
C LEU A 239 -6.93 10.81 18.15
N ASP A 240 -8.08 11.33 18.55
CA ASP A 240 -9.06 10.56 19.31
C ASP A 240 -9.66 9.45 18.43
N ASP A 241 -9.93 8.30 19.02
CA ASP A 241 -10.60 7.19 18.37
C ASP A 241 -12.03 7.54 17.92
N GLU A 242 -12.72 8.38 18.69
CA GLU A 242 -14.06 8.88 18.34
C GLU A 242 -14.06 9.74 17.06
N PHE A 243 -12.91 10.31 16.69
CA PHE A 243 -12.76 11.03 15.43
C PHE A 243 -13.09 10.13 14.23
N PHE A 244 -12.78 8.84 14.29
CA PHE A 244 -13.04 7.85 13.24
C PHE A 244 -14.38 7.15 13.41
N SER A 245 -15.44 7.92 13.64
CA SER A 245 -16.79 7.41 13.86
C SER A 245 -17.78 7.85 12.78
N LEU A 246 -18.86 7.07 12.59
CA LEU A 246 -19.96 7.43 11.70
C LEU A 246 -20.67 8.72 12.15
N ARG A 247 -20.61 9.04 13.44
CA ARG A 247 -21.15 10.28 13.99
C ARG A 247 -20.35 11.48 13.49
N ASN A 248 -19.02 11.40 13.60
CA ASN A 248 -18.13 12.46 13.13
C ASN A 248 -18.18 12.61 11.61
N LEU A 249 -18.28 11.49 10.87
CA LEU A 249 -18.38 11.49 9.41
C LEU A 249 -19.51 12.38 8.88
N ARG A 250 -20.64 12.52 9.60
CA ARG A 250 -21.74 13.45 9.25
C ARG A 250 -21.45 14.90 9.60
N GLY A 251 -20.62 15.13 10.60
CA GLY A 251 -20.31 16.45 11.14
C GLY A 251 -19.16 17.17 10.42
N LEU A 252 -18.36 16.45 9.63
CA LEU A 252 -17.20 17.02 8.96
C LEU A 252 -17.59 18.15 8.00
N ARG A 253 -16.79 19.21 8.04
CA ARG A 253 -16.87 20.33 7.12
C ARG A 253 -15.54 20.48 6.39
N ALA A 254 -15.59 21.01 5.20
CA ALA A 254 -14.43 21.22 4.33
C ALA A 254 -13.85 22.65 4.49
N ASP A 255 -13.99 23.21 5.69
CA ASP A 255 -13.53 24.57 6.02
C ASP A 255 -12.01 24.69 6.00
#